data_a99bb95e0009ea2abe45365d0d1cd074
#
_entry.id   a99bb95e0009ea2abe45365d0d1cd074
#
_cell.length_a   1.000
_cell.length_b   1.000
_cell.length_c   1.000
_cell.angle_alpha   90.00
_cell.angle_beta   90.00
_cell.angle_gamma   90.00
#
_symmetry.space_group_name_H-M   'P 1'
#
loop_
_entity.id
_entity.type
_entity.pdbx_description
1 polymer ?
#
loop_
_entity_poly.entity_id
_entity_poly.type
_entity_poly.pdbx_seq_one_letter_code
_entity_poly.pdbx_strand_id
1 'polypeptide(L)'
;METVTSSHFISGITNGAMTGSDPKLTLINNGLKNNQMIATHNGLRSLKNNVDMINLRSTAKNPTEELRKENSPPIRCGMNLVFVGAEVAPWSKTGGLGDVLGNLPPALAARGHRVMTVSPRYDQYRDGWDTSVTAELKVGDRTETVRFFHTYKRGVDRVFVDHPVFLAKVWGVTGSKLYGPEAGEDYKDNQLRFSVLCQAALEAPRILNLNNNPLYSGPYGEDVVFIANDWHSALLPAYLKSMYKPRGIYRNAKVAFCIHNMVYQGRFALEDYSRLHLPQELKPDFDFFDGHNKPVKGRKINWMKAGILESDRVVTVSPFYAQEVVSSVERGVELNDVVQRTGITGIVNGMDVLEWNPTTDKYIGSNYDRSTVAYAKPLIKEALQAEVGLPVDRNIPLIGFIGRLEEQKGSDILAEAIPQFIGQNVQIIVLGTGKKEMEKQIQKLEALYPQKARGVTKFNVALAHMIVAGADYMLIPSRFEPCGLIQLHAMRYGTVPLVASTGGLVDTVQEGYTGFHMGRFSANCDAVDPTDLQAVVTTVKRAIETYGTPASREMIQNCMAQDFSWKEPAKKWENLLLSLGVAGSRPGFEGNEIAPFAVENIANP
;
A
#
# COMPACT_ATOMS: atom_id res chain seq x y z
N MET A 1 -28.90 -10.81 -23.13
CA MET A 1 -27.93 -9.72 -23.24
C MET A 1 -27.89 -9.04 -21.89
N GLU A 2 -27.14 -9.59 -20.97
CA GLU A 2 -26.92 -9.01 -19.63
C GLU A 2 -25.61 -8.23 -19.68
N THR A 3 -25.74 -6.91 -19.70
CA THR A 3 -24.62 -5.99 -19.60
C THR A 3 -23.99 -6.09 -18.21
N VAL A 4 -22.83 -6.72 -18.11
CA VAL A 4 -22.02 -6.76 -16.90
C VAL A 4 -21.41 -5.37 -16.70
N THR A 5 -21.97 -4.60 -15.81
CA THR A 5 -21.47 -3.27 -15.45
C THR A 5 -20.28 -3.37 -14.51
N SER A 6 -19.20 -2.74 -14.88
CA SER A 6 -17.89 -2.72 -14.21
C SER A 6 -17.84 -1.82 -12.97
N SER A 7 -18.63 -2.05 -11.95
CA SER A 7 -18.59 -1.20 -10.76
C SER A 7 -18.32 -1.88 -9.42
N HIS A 8 -17.90 -3.15 -9.40
CA HIS A 8 -17.69 -3.85 -8.14
C HIS A 8 -16.49 -4.77 -8.19
N PHE A 9 -15.30 -4.21 -8.03
CA PHE A 9 -14.08 -4.96 -7.87
C PHE A 9 -13.34 -4.54 -6.61
N ILE A 10 -13.81 -5.05 -5.51
CA ILE A 10 -13.10 -5.00 -4.25
C ILE A 10 -13.13 -6.39 -3.65
N SER A 11 -12.05 -7.11 -3.74
CA SER A 11 -11.65 -8.06 -2.71
C SER A 11 -10.33 -8.65 -3.10
N GLY A 12 -9.50 -8.58 -2.30
CA GLY A 12 -9.20 -9.22 -1.08
C GLY A 12 -8.46 -10.47 -1.38
N ILE A 13 -7.18 -10.34 -1.24
CA ILE A 13 -6.32 -11.49 -1.01
C ILE A 13 -6.58 -11.89 0.44
N THR A 14 -7.30 -12.98 0.68
CA THR A 14 -7.68 -13.43 2.01
C THR A 14 -6.77 -14.53 2.54
N ASN A 15 -6.37 -14.41 3.79
CA ASN A 15 -5.83 -15.53 4.56
C ASN A 15 -6.95 -16.56 4.83
N GLY A 16 -6.96 -17.64 4.11
CA GLY A 16 -7.81 -18.79 4.40
C GLY A 16 -7.31 -19.54 5.62
N ALA A 17 -8.05 -19.45 6.73
CA ALA A 17 -7.83 -20.32 7.88
C ALA A 17 -8.28 -21.75 7.55
N MET A 18 -7.39 -22.70 7.70
CA MET A 18 -7.74 -24.12 7.66
C MET A 18 -8.49 -24.50 8.95
N THR A 19 -9.71 -24.96 8.82
CA THR A 19 -10.36 -25.81 9.79
C THR A 19 -9.98 -27.25 9.50
N GLY A 20 -9.08 -27.79 10.28
CA GLY A 20 -8.75 -29.21 10.34
C GLY A 20 -9.28 -29.79 11.64
N SER A 21 -10.17 -30.77 11.53
CA SER A 21 -10.71 -31.58 12.60
C SER A 21 -9.62 -32.35 13.34
N ASP A 22 -9.72 -32.33 14.69
CA ASP A 22 -8.93 -33.13 15.59
C ASP A 22 -9.04 -34.65 15.35
N PRO A 23 -7.98 -35.39 15.65
CA PRO A 23 -8.15 -36.59 16.43
C PRO A 23 -7.35 -36.57 17.75
N LYS A 24 -8.05 -36.95 18.79
CA LYS A 24 -7.57 -37.28 20.12
C LYS A 24 -6.29 -38.11 20.13
N LEU A 25 -5.32 -37.73 20.93
CA LEU A 25 -4.35 -38.66 21.47
C LEU A 25 -3.96 -38.28 22.90
N THR A 26 -3.99 -39.30 23.69
CA THR A 26 -3.94 -39.56 25.11
C THR A 26 -2.69 -39.01 25.80
N LEU A 27 -2.92 -38.51 27.03
CA LEU A 27 -1.93 -38.19 28.05
C LEU A 27 -1.02 -39.40 28.37
N ILE A 28 0.27 -39.16 28.48
CA ILE A 28 1.17 -39.90 29.38
C ILE A 28 1.96 -38.87 30.17
N ASN A 29 1.64 -38.87 31.47
CA ASN A 29 2.41 -38.26 32.56
C ASN A 29 3.70 -39.05 32.76
N ASN A 30 4.82 -38.37 32.91
CA ASN A 30 5.88 -38.79 33.81
C ASN A 30 6.66 -37.59 34.33
N GLY A 31 6.52 -37.42 35.62
CA GLY A 31 7.22 -36.45 36.41
C GLY A 31 8.63 -36.91 36.79
N LEU A 32 9.35 -35.98 37.32
CA LEU A 32 10.28 -36.10 38.46
C LEU A 32 11.15 -34.84 38.53
N LYS A 33 10.93 -34.12 39.55
CA LYS A 33 11.69 -33.81 40.80
C LYS A 33 12.69 -32.66 40.73
N ASN A 34 12.32 -31.73 41.57
CA ASN A 34 13.11 -30.79 42.38
C ASN A 34 14.58 -31.12 42.58
N ASN A 35 15.41 -30.07 42.52
CA ASN A 35 16.39 -29.84 43.60
C ASN A 35 16.68 -28.34 43.77
N GLN A 36 16.35 -27.85 44.95
CA GLN A 36 16.91 -26.66 45.60
C GLN A 36 18.32 -26.98 46.08
N MET A 37 19.17 -25.97 46.11
CA MET A 37 20.11 -25.68 47.24
C MET A 37 20.92 -24.43 46.91
N ILE A 38 20.68 -23.41 47.68
CA ILE A 38 21.40 -22.87 48.85
C ILE A 38 22.52 -21.90 48.50
N ALA A 39 22.31 -20.70 49.01
CA ALA A 39 23.24 -19.58 49.08
C ALA A 39 24.39 -19.84 50.07
N THR A 40 25.56 -19.30 49.85
CA THR A 40 26.49 -18.92 50.92
C THR A 40 27.16 -17.58 50.62
N HIS A 41 27.16 -16.80 51.69
CA HIS A 41 27.83 -15.53 51.90
C HIS A 41 29.35 -15.64 52.01
N ASN A 42 29.96 -14.48 51.84
CA ASN A 42 31.23 -13.94 52.41
C ASN A 42 32.29 -13.66 51.32
N GLY A 43 32.88 -12.52 51.30
CA GLY A 43 33.53 -11.72 52.23
C GLY A 43 34.17 -10.45 51.65
N LEU A 44 34.04 -9.39 52.40
CA LEU A 44 34.79 -8.14 52.30
C LEU A 44 36.31 -8.32 52.35
N ARG A 45 37.05 -7.55 51.58
CA ARG A 45 38.28 -6.90 52.09
C ARG A 45 38.62 -5.64 51.32
N SER A 46 38.69 -4.61 52.10
CA SER A 46 39.28 -3.27 51.91
C SER A 46 40.79 -3.33 51.70
N LEU A 47 41.30 -2.43 50.88
CA LEU A 47 42.64 -1.88 51.05
C LEU A 47 42.63 -0.40 50.63
N LYS A 48 42.85 0.45 51.64
CA LYS A 48 43.27 1.84 51.58
C LYS A 48 44.80 1.89 51.35
N ASN A 49 45.23 2.95 50.70
CA ASN A 49 46.43 3.79 50.96
C ASN A 49 46.91 4.35 49.62
N ASN A 50 47.48 5.52 49.47
CA ASN A 50 47.77 6.74 50.22
C ASN A 50 48.14 7.78 49.17
N VAL A 51 47.60 8.96 49.30
CA VAL A 51 48.24 10.31 49.39
C VAL A 51 49.62 10.53 48.71
N ASP A 52 49.60 11.50 47.78
CA ASP A 52 50.57 12.60 47.89
C ASP A 52 50.06 13.90 47.26
N MET A 53 50.09 14.94 48.06
CA MET A 53 49.79 16.34 47.72
C MET A 53 50.98 17.01 47.07
N ILE A 54 50.76 17.71 45.96
CA ILE A 54 51.63 18.86 45.61
C ILE A 54 50.71 20.06 45.33
N ASN A 55 50.85 21.02 46.25
CA ASN A 55 50.36 22.39 46.16
C ASN A 55 51.15 23.19 45.11
N LEU A 56 50.41 23.86 44.22
CA LEU A 56 50.89 25.10 43.61
C LEU A 56 49.75 26.09 43.49
N ARG A 57 49.79 27.12 44.27
CA ARG A 57 48.98 28.33 44.19
C ARG A 57 49.32 29.09 42.91
N SER A 58 48.28 29.57 42.17
CA SER A 58 48.26 31.00 41.82
C SER A 58 46.89 31.33 41.10
N THR A 59 46.34 32.39 41.63
CA THR A 59 45.53 33.45 41.04
C THR A 59 44.07 33.10 40.57
N ALA A 60 43.17 33.55 41.39
CA ALA A 60 41.77 33.72 41.16
C ALA A 60 41.44 34.55 39.89
N LYS A 61 40.64 34.01 39.00
CA LYS A 61 39.71 34.78 38.20
C LYS A 61 38.34 34.09 38.30
N ASN A 62 37.32 34.90 38.55
CA ASN A 62 35.94 34.51 38.77
C ASN A 62 35.40 33.50 37.75
N PRO A 63 34.79 32.41 38.19
CA PRO A 63 33.97 31.56 37.34
C PRO A 63 32.48 31.89 37.58
N THR A 64 31.96 32.84 36.85
CA THR A 64 30.51 33.01 36.67
C THR A 64 30.22 33.32 35.20
N GLU A 65 30.58 32.35 34.36
CA GLU A 65 29.90 32.09 33.11
C GLU A 65 29.59 30.59 33.10
N GLU A 66 28.62 30.21 33.94
CA GLU A 66 27.80 29.04 33.66
C GLU A 66 27.21 29.26 32.29
N LEU A 67 27.68 28.48 31.32
CA LEU A 67 27.01 28.22 30.08
C LEU A 67 25.53 27.98 30.38
N ARG A 68 24.73 29.03 30.31
CA ARG A 68 23.32 28.89 29.93
C ARG A 68 23.34 28.17 28.60
N LYS A 69 23.19 26.84 28.62
CA LYS A 69 22.60 26.12 27.51
C LYS A 69 21.26 26.81 27.33
N GLU A 70 21.23 27.73 26.39
CA GLU A 70 19.97 28.20 25.84
C GLU A 70 19.21 26.94 25.44
N ASN A 71 18.14 26.63 26.17
CA ASN A 71 17.07 25.78 25.71
C ASN A 71 16.39 26.55 24.59
N SER A 72 17.08 26.68 23.46
CA SER A 72 16.42 26.99 22.21
C SER A 72 15.42 25.87 22.01
N PRO A 73 14.12 26.16 21.86
CA PRO A 73 13.16 25.12 21.58
C PRO A 73 13.69 24.35 20.35
N PRO A 74 13.63 23.03 20.36
CA PRO A 74 14.15 22.24 19.23
C PRO A 74 13.57 22.83 17.95
N ILE A 75 14.44 23.17 17.00
CA ILE A 75 14.03 23.74 15.71
C ILE A 75 13.08 22.71 15.11
N ARG A 76 11.77 22.97 15.16
CA ARG A 76 10.76 22.14 14.51
C ARG A 76 11.00 22.27 13.01
N CYS A 77 11.73 21.30 12.46
CA CYS A 77 11.94 21.18 11.02
C CYS A 77 10.87 20.24 10.49
N GLY A 78 10.16 20.66 9.45
CA GLY A 78 9.21 19.78 8.76
C GLY A 78 7.78 20.32 8.73
N MET A 79 6.89 19.43 8.30
CA MET A 79 5.44 19.66 8.19
C MET A 79 4.70 18.74 9.15
N ASN A 80 3.48 19.12 9.56
CA ASN A 80 2.51 18.24 10.19
C ASN A 80 1.66 17.60 9.08
N LEU A 81 1.83 16.30 8.84
CA LEU A 81 1.18 15.56 7.76
C LEU A 81 0.18 14.55 8.34
N VAL A 82 -1.03 14.54 7.81
CA VAL A 82 -2.11 13.64 8.24
C VAL A 82 -2.62 12.85 7.02
N PHE A 83 -2.22 11.61 6.91
CA PHE A 83 -2.68 10.69 5.88
C PHE A 83 -3.99 10.02 6.29
N VAL A 84 -4.98 10.07 5.45
CA VAL A 84 -6.30 9.49 5.71
C VAL A 84 -6.63 8.49 4.62
N GLY A 85 -6.98 7.27 5.01
CA GLY A 85 -7.34 6.23 4.06
C GLY A 85 -8.06 5.05 4.70
N ALA A 86 -8.72 4.27 3.86
CA ALA A 86 -9.48 3.11 4.30
C ALA A 86 -8.61 1.90 4.65
N GLU A 87 -7.36 1.89 4.24
CA GLU A 87 -6.39 0.82 4.48
C GLU A 87 -5.07 1.39 5.00
N VAL A 88 -4.36 0.62 5.81
CA VAL A 88 -2.99 0.89 6.24
C VAL A 88 -2.25 -0.40 6.56
N ALA A 89 -1.22 -0.74 5.78
CA ALA A 89 -0.41 -1.92 6.06
C ALA A 89 0.45 -1.73 7.32
N PRO A 90 0.68 -2.79 8.11
CA PRO A 90 0.26 -4.18 7.93
C PRO A 90 -1.12 -4.50 8.52
N TRP A 91 -1.81 -3.57 9.18
CA TRP A 91 -3.06 -3.82 9.93
C TRP A 91 -4.26 -4.10 9.01
N SER A 92 -4.33 -3.41 7.87
CA SER A 92 -5.38 -3.63 6.88
C SER A 92 -4.84 -3.39 5.48
N LYS A 93 -5.06 -4.36 4.58
CA LYS A 93 -4.54 -4.29 3.21
C LYS A 93 -5.36 -5.18 2.30
N THR A 94 -5.87 -4.62 1.22
CA THR A 94 -6.47 -5.36 0.09
C THR A 94 -5.71 -5.09 -1.21
N GLY A 95 -4.97 -3.98 -1.29
CA GLY A 95 -4.25 -3.58 -2.49
C GLY A 95 -3.16 -2.53 -2.23
N GLY A 96 -2.74 -1.85 -3.29
CA GLY A 96 -1.67 -0.86 -3.25
C GLY A 96 -1.93 0.34 -2.35
N LEU A 97 -3.19 0.68 -2.06
CA LEU A 97 -3.53 1.75 -1.11
C LEU A 97 -2.95 1.47 0.29
N GLY A 98 -3.14 0.24 0.79
CA GLY A 98 -2.59 -0.18 2.08
C GLY A 98 -1.05 -0.11 2.10
N ASP A 99 -0.40 -0.50 1.00
CA ASP A 99 1.07 -0.41 0.86
C ASP A 99 1.56 1.04 0.92
N VAL A 100 0.90 1.96 0.21
CA VAL A 100 1.28 3.38 0.22
C VAL A 100 1.14 3.97 1.62
N LEU A 101 0.00 3.77 2.31
CA LEU A 101 -0.18 4.26 3.67
C LEU A 101 0.71 3.55 4.70
N GLY A 102 1.17 2.35 4.39
CA GLY A 102 2.17 1.64 5.19
C GLY A 102 3.57 2.23 5.09
N ASN A 103 3.98 2.70 3.90
CA ASN A 103 5.38 2.96 3.58
C ASN A 103 5.74 4.42 3.25
N LEU A 104 4.88 5.20 2.58
CA LEU A 104 5.14 6.62 2.32
C LEU A 104 5.19 7.47 3.61
N PRO A 105 4.27 7.33 4.58
CA PRO A 105 4.34 8.05 5.84
C PRO A 105 5.67 7.86 6.59
N PRO A 106 6.19 6.63 6.79
CA PRO A 106 7.53 6.42 7.35
C PRO A 106 8.67 7.10 6.58
N ALA A 107 8.60 7.09 5.25
CA ALA A 107 9.61 7.74 4.43
C ALA A 107 9.64 9.26 4.63
N LEU A 108 8.48 9.88 4.80
CA LEU A 108 8.36 11.30 5.13
C LEU A 108 8.76 11.59 6.58
N ALA A 109 8.42 10.71 7.51
CA ALA A 109 8.88 10.82 8.91
C ALA A 109 10.40 10.74 9.03
N ALA A 110 11.05 9.85 8.27
CA ALA A 110 12.50 9.76 8.18
C ALA A 110 13.16 11.04 7.66
N ARG A 111 12.43 11.86 6.91
CA ARG A 111 12.87 13.20 6.47
C ARG A 111 12.63 14.31 7.51
N GLY A 112 12.13 13.97 8.70
CA GLY A 112 11.94 14.91 9.81
C GLY A 112 10.56 15.56 9.87
N HIS A 113 9.59 15.07 9.07
CA HIS A 113 8.21 15.52 9.20
C HIS A 113 7.49 14.81 10.35
N ARG A 114 6.55 15.49 10.99
CA ARG A 114 5.62 14.87 11.92
C ARG A 114 4.48 14.25 11.15
N VAL A 115 4.32 12.94 11.23
CA VAL A 115 3.41 12.21 10.35
C VAL A 115 2.43 11.35 11.14
N MET A 116 1.14 11.53 10.85
CA MET A 116 0.02 10.73 11.36
C MET A 116 -0.65 9.97 10.21
N THR A 117 -1.08 8.74 10.46
CA THR A 117 -2.07 8.07 9.61
C THR A 117 -3.37 7.89 10.37
N VAL A 118 -4.50 8.12 9.74
CA VAL A 118 -5.84 7.87 10.29
C VAL A 118 -6.57 6.88 9.40
N SER A 119 -6.95 5.74 9.96
CA SER A 119 -7.63 4.66 9.26
C SER A 119 -8.65 3.96 10.16
N PRO A 120 -9.62 3.21 9.61
CA PRO A 120 -10.55 2.44 10.42
C PRO A 120 -9.84 1.33 11.22
N ARG A 121 -10.36 1.04 12.40
CA ARG A 121 -10.01 -0.13 13.19
C ARG A 121 -10.91 -1.29 12.81
N TYR A 122 -10.41 -2.19 11.95
CA TYR A 122 -11.21 -3.32 11.46
C TYR A 122 -11.11 -4.57 12.33
N ASP A 123 -10.10 -4.66 13.21
CA ASP A 123 -9.84 -5.80 14.08
C ASP A 123 -9.25 -5.35 15.41
N GLN A 124 -9.05 -6.28 16.33
CA GLN A 124 -8.38 -6.09 17.61
C GLN A 124 -6.86 -5.95 17.40
N TYR A 125 -6.40 -4.83 16.86
CA TYR A 125 -4.98 -4.58 16.62
C TYR A 125 -4.20 -4.64 17.95
N ARG A 126 -3.44 -5.72 18.17
CA ARG A 126 -2.80 -6.03 19.45
C ARG A 126 -1.80 -4.99 19.94
N ASP A 127 -1.20 -4.28 19.00
CA ASP A 127 -0.23 -3.22 19.25
C ASP A 127 -0.86 -1.82 19.31
N GLY A 128 -2.16 -1.71 19.08
CA GLY A 128 -2.93 -0.48 19.22
C GLY A 128 -3.49 -0.36 20.64
N TRP A 129 -3.13 0.70 21.35
CA TRP A 129 -3.66 1.00 22.68
C TRP A 129 -4.78 2.04 22.63
N ASP A 130 -5.73 1.93 23.53
CA ASP A 130 -6.86 2.86 23.66
C ASP A 130 -6.37 4.20 24.24
N THR A 131 -6.56 5.28 23.49
CA THR A 131 -6.20 6.63 23.94
C THR A 131 -7.15 7.17 25.00
N SER A 132 -8.29 6.52 25.24
CA SER A 132 -9.40 6.98 26.08
C SER A 132 -10.02 8.31 25.62
N VAL A 133 -9.70 8.76 24.40
CA VAL A 133 -10.27 9.96 23.79
C VAL A 133 -11.39 9.56 22.85
N THR A 134 -12.51 10.29 22.95
CA THR A 134 -13.68 10.13 22.09
C THR A 134 -14.04 11.43 21.39
N ALA A 135 -14.71 11.32 20.25
CA ALA A 135 -15.29 12.46 19.54
C ALA A 135 -16.72 12.14 19.11
N GLU A 136 -17.58 13.15 19.16
CA GLU A 136 -18.94 13.08 18.64
C GLU A 136 -19.00 13.71 17.24
N LEU A 137 -19.50 12.95 16.28
CA LEU A 137 -19.54 13.31 14.86
C LEU A 137 -20.98 13.40 14.38
N LYS A 138 -21.27 14.40 13.55
CA LYS A 138 -22.59 14.56 12.91
C LYS A 138 -22.58 13.92 11.52
N VAL A 139 -23.35 12.86 11.35
CA VAL A 139 -23.51 12.16 10.07
C VAL A 139 -24.99 12.04 9.74
N GLY A 140 -25.46 12.80 8.74
CA GLY A 140 -26.89 12.97 8.49
C GLY A 140 -27.61 13.49 9.72
N ASP A 141 -28.69 12.82 10.12
CA ASP A 141 -29.47 13.17 11.33
C ASP A 141 -28.95 12.52 12.62
N ARG A 142 -27.82 11.82 12.55
CA ARG A 142 -27.28 11.05 13.68
C ARG A 142 -26.07 11.74 14.30
N THR A 143 -25.86 11.41 15.57
CA THR A 143 -24.60 11.67 16.26
C THR A 143 -23.92 10.33 16.51
N GLU A 144 -22.71 10.17 15.95
CA GLU A 144 -21.91 8.95 16.09
C GLU A 144 -20.73 9.26 17.01
N THR A 145 -20.48 8.38 17.99
CA THR A 145 -19.35 8.53 18.90
C THR A 145 -18.24 7.59 18.47
N VAL A 146 -17.08 8.15 18.16
CA VAL A 146 -15.87 7.39 17.83
C VAL A 146 -14.89 7.41 18.99
N ARG A 147 -14.09 6.36 19.09
CA ARG A 147 -12.93 6.25 19.98
C ARG A 147 -11.66 6.12 19.13
N PHE A 148 -10.54 6.57 19.67
CA PHE A 148 -9.26 6.50 18.97
C PHE A 148 -8.33 5.50 19.65
N PHE A 149 -7.74 4.63 18.83
CA PHE A 149 -6.63 3.77 19.22
C PHE A 149 -5.36 4.27 18.54
N HIS A 150 -4.22 4.06 19.17
CA HIS A 150 -2.95 4.58 18.69
C HIS A 150 -1.82 3.57 18.86
N THR A 151 -0.88 3.58 17.93
CA THR A 151 0.47 3.02 18.08
C THR A 151 1.47 3.90 17.36
N TYR A 152 2.70 4.01 17.89
CA TYR A 152 3.78 4.72 17.23
C TYR A 152 4.73 3.73 16.59
N LYS A 153 4.81 3.74 15.25
CA LYS A 153 5.65 2.79 14.50
C LYS A 153 6.30 3.42 13.29
N ARG A 154 7.57 3.15 13.11
CA ARG A 154 8.41 3.64 12.00
C ARG A 154 8.36 5.17 11.89
N GLY A 155 8.41 5.86 13.04
CA GLY A 155 8.38 7.32 13.10
C GLY A 155 6.99 7.95 12.87
N VAL A 156 5.92 7.16 12.81
CA VAL A 156 4.57 7.58 12.45
C VAL A 156 3.59 7.29 13.57
N ASP A 157 2.76 8.28 13.89
CA ASP A 157 1.59 8.12 14.75
C ASP A 157 0.49 7.40 13.96
N ARG A 158 0.22 6.12 14.29
CA ARG A 158 -0.81 5.30 13.67
C ARG A 158 -2.09 5.39 14.48
N VAL A 159 -3.06 6.15 13.99
CA VAL A 159 -4.35 6.38 14.65
C VAL A 159 -5.42 5.51 13.97
N PHE A 160 -6.14 4.74 14.77
CA PHE A 160 -7.22 3.87 14.30
C PHE A 160 -8.55 4.37 14.86
N VAL A 161 -9.51 4.59 13.97
CA VAL A 161 -10.87 5.00 14.32
C VAL A 161 -11.68 3.78 14.71
N ASP A 162 -12.00 3.67 16.00
CA ASP A 162 -12.78 2.57 16.56
C ASP A 162 -14.26 2.95 16.59
N HIS A 163 -15.05 2.19 15.85
CA HIS A 163 -16.50 2.32 15.77
C HIS A 163 -17.15 1.00 15.36
N PRO A 164 -18.34 0.65 15.88
CA PRO A 164 -19.01 -0.62 15.54
C PRO A 164 -19.22 -0.87 14.06
N VAL A 165 -19.40 0.18 13.24
CA VAL A 165 -19.58 0.05 11.78
C VAL A 165 -18.37 -0.59 11.09
N PHE A 166 -17.18 -0.52 11.67
CA PHE A 166 -15.98 -1.16 11.17
C PHE A 166 -15.81 -2.57 11.73
N LEU A 167 -15.79 -2.70 13.06
CA LEU A 167 -15.54 -3.97 13.75
C LEU A 167 -16.62 -5.02 13.54
N ALA A 168 -17.90 -4.62 13.50
CA ALA A 168 -19.02 -5.53 13.34
C ALA A 168 -19.00 -6.29 12.00
N LYS A 169 -18.31 -5.76 10.98
CA LYS A 169 -18.24 -6.35 9.63
C LYS A 169 -17.02 -7.24 9.42
N VAL A 170 -15.92 -6.97 10.12
CA VAL A 170 -14.59 -7.52 9.81
C VAL A 170 -13.96 -8.22 11.02
N TRP A 171 -14.74 -8.54 12.05
CA TRP A 171 -14.26 -9.14 13.27
C TRP A 171 -13.35 -10.36 13.03
N GLY A 172 -12.12 -10.29 13.52
CA GLY A 172 -11.14 -11.38 13.51
C GLY A 172 -10.56 -11.73 12.13
N VAL A 173 -10.96 -11.04 11.05
CA VAL A 173 -10.47 -11.31 9.69
C VAL A 173 -10.22 -10.00 8.96
N THR A 174 -9.00 -9.51 9.01
CA THR A 174 -8.59 -8.31 8.26
C THR A 174 -8.22 -8.66 6.82
N GLY A 175 -8.55 -7.76 5.90
CA GLY A 175 -8.13 -7.82 4.50
C GLY A 175 -9.20 -8.26 3.51
N SER A 176 -10.10 -9.19 3.87
CA SER A 176 -11.05 -9.74 2.90
C SER A 176 -12.44 -9.11 2.87
N LYS A 177 -12.78 -8.35 3.89
CA LYS A 177 -14.15 -7.82 4.08
C LYS A 177 -14.17 -6.35 4.46
N LEU A 178 -13.19 -5.59 3.99
CA LEU A 178 -13.09 -4.16 4.38
C LEU A 178 -14.22 -3.33 3.79
N TYR A 179 -14.68 -3.67 2.59
CA TYR A 179 -15.60 -2.86 1.79
C TYR A 179 -16.95 -3.51 1.55
N GLY A 180 -17.02 -4.84 1.67
CA GLY A 180 -18.22 -5.62 1.42
C GLY A 180 -18.12 -7.05 1.95
N PRO A 181 -19.25 -7.80 1.98
CA PRO A 181 -19.27 -9.17 2.50
C PRO A 181 -18.52 -10.15 1.58
N GLU A 182 -18.53 -9.88 0.27
CA GLU A 182 -17.89 -10.68 -0.78
C GLU A 182 -17.31 -9.78 -1.86
N ALA A 183 -16.51 -10.40 -2.76
CA ALA A 183 -15.97 -9.71 -3.93
C ALA A 183 -17.07 -9.16 -4.82
N GLY A 184 -17.01 -7.86 -5.12
CA GLY A 184 -17.99 -7.20 -5.99
C GLY A 184 -19.30 -6.80 -5.30
N GLU A 185 -19.42 -6.98 -3.98
CA GLU A 185 -20.59 -6.56 -3.21
C GLU A 185 -20.18 -5.58 -2.10
N ASP A 186 -20.67 -4.34 -2.19
CA ASP A 186 -20.39 -3.29 -1.21
C ASP A 186 -21.34 -3.37 0.00
N TYR A 187 -20.85 -2.98 1.20
CA TYR A 187 -21.73 -2.76 2.34
C TYR A 187 -22.66 -1.56 2.09
N LYS A 188 -23.95 -1.75 2.39
CA LYS A 188 -24.98 -0.69 2.23
C LYS A 188 -24.73 0.55 3.10
N ASP A 189 -23.97 0.41 4.17
CA ASP A 189 -23.62 1.46 5.10
C ASP A 189 -22.22 2.08 4.86
N ASN A 190 -21.60 1.83 3.70
CA ASN A 190 -20.30 2.42 3.35
C ASN A 190 -20.31 3.96 3.40
N GLN A 191 -21.42 4.60 3.09
CA GLN A 191 -21.54 6.06 3.22
C GLN A 191 -21.38 6.51 4.69
N LEU A 192 -22.05 5.83 5.64
CA LEU A 192 -21.87 6.10 7.06
C LEU A 192 -20.43 5.83 7.51
N ARG A 193 -19.88 4.66 7.14
CA ARG A 193 -18.54 4.23 7.51
C ARG A 193 -17.48 5.26 7.12
N PHE A 194 -17.48 5.70 5.89
CA PHE A 194 -16.45 6.62 5.40
C PHE A 194 -16.74 8.09 5.70
N SER A 195 -18.00 8.48 5.95
CA SER A 195 -18.32 9.78 6.56
C SER A 195 -17.75 9.88 7.99
N VAL A 196 -17.89 8.81 8.78
CA VAL A 196 -17.30 8.72 10.12
C VAL A 196 -15.77 8.82 10.05
N LEU A 197 -15.12 8.09 9.13
CA LEU A 197 -13.67 8.17 8.93
C LEU A 197 -13.21 9.60 8.63
N CYS A 198 -13.85 10.28 7.67
CA CYS A 198 -13.45 11.62 7.25
C CYS A 198 -13.57 12.66 8.38
N GLN A 199 -14.66 12.61 9.15
CA GLN A 199 -14.84 13.54 10.28
C GLN A 199 -13.90 13.19 11.45
N ALA A 200 -13.74 11.90 11.79
CA ALA A 200 -12.77 11.46 12.80
C ALA A 200 -11.33 11.89 12.46
N ALA A 201 -10.96 11.86 11.18
CA ALA A 201 -9.65 12.30 10.72
C ALA A 201 -9.43 13.82 10.87
N LEU A 202 -10.48 14.62 10.86
CA LEU A 202 -10.42 16.07 11.15
C LEU A 202 -10.33 16.35 12.66
N GLU A 203 -10.85 15.47 13.52
CA GLU A 203 -10.74 15.62 14.97
C GLU A 203 -9.38 15.13 15.51
N ALA A 204 -8.88 14.00 15.04
CA ALA A 204 -7.69 13.35 15.59
C ALA A 204 -6.48 14.27 15.79
N PRO A 205 -6.03 15.11 14.82
CA PRO A 205 -4.86 15.96 14.99
C PRO A 205 -5.04 17.06 16.05
N ARG A 206 -6.27 17.44 16.38
CA ARG A 206 -6.59 18.50 17.34
C ARG A 206 -6.69 18.01 18.77
N ILE A 207 -7.26 16.80 18.95
CA ILE A 207 -7.66 16.33 20.29
C ILE A 207 -6.72 15.28 20.87
N LEU A 208 -5.93 14.58 20.01
CA LEU A 208 -5.04 13.53 20.48
C LEU A 208 -3.71 14.12 20.97
N ASN A 209 -3.43 13.89 22.25
CA ASN A 209 -2.17 14.31 22.87
C ASN A 209 -1.13 13.20 22.71
N LEU A 210 -0.41 13.19 21.57
CA LEU A 210 0.55 12.15 21.19
C LEU A 210 1.98 12.60 21.48
N ASN A 211 2.69 11.85 22.33
CA ASN A 211 4.00 12.21 22.86
C ASN A 211 5.08 11.14 22.59
N ASN A 212 4.82 10.19 21.70
CA ASN A 212 5.74 9.09 21.41
C ASN A 212 6.89 9.48 20.45
N ASN A 213 6.74 10.59 19.74
CA ASN A 213 7.77 11.10 18.86
C ASN A 213 8.84 11.86 19.69
N PRO A 214 10.14 11.56 19.54
CA PRO A 214 11.20 12.22 20.31
C PRO A 214 11.36 13.73 19.99
N LEU A 215 10.91 14.17 18.82
CA LEU A 215 11.05 15.56 18.35
C LEU A 215 9.76 16.39 18.55
N TYR A 216 8.62 15.75 18.77
CA TYR A 216 7.32 16.40 18.82
C TYR A 216 6.48 15.85 19.97
N SER A 217 5.70 16.74 20.59
CA SER A 217 4.78 16.40 21.67
C SER A 217 3.46 17.13 21.53
N GLY A 218 2.43 16.64 22.20
CA GLY A 218 1.10 17.24 22.21
C GLY A 218 0.30 16.98 20.92
N PRO A 219 -0.83 17.66 20.74
CA PRO A 219 -1.62 17.60 19.52
C PRO A 219 -0.83 18.11 18.30
N TYR A 220 -1.23 17.68 17.10
CA TYR A 220 -0.68 18.21 15.84
C TYR A 220 -1.06 19.68 15.62
N GLY A 221 -2.19 20.09 16.16
CA GLY A 221 -2.72 21.43 16.00
C GLY A 221 -3.50 21.62 14.71
N GLU A 222 -3.55 22.86 14.23
CA GLU A 222 -4.40 23.24 13.09
C GLU A 222 -3.61 23.58 11.81
N ASP A 223 -2.31 23.80 11.91
CA ASP A 223 -1.44 24.02 10.74
C ASP A 223 -0.94 22.68 10.20
N VAL A 224 -1.84 21.97 9.52
CA VAL A 224 -1.62 20.60 9.01
C VAL A 224 -1.89 20.51 7.52
N VAL A 225 -1.22 19.55 6.86
CA VAL A 225 -1.57 19.12 5.52
C VAL A 225 -2.25 17.76 5.62
N PHE A 226 -3.49 17.67 5.16
CA PHE A 226 -4.20 16.41 5.01
C PHE A 226 -3.88 15.80 3.66
N ILE A 227 -3.60 14.50 3.65
CA ILE A 227 -3.46 13.70 2.44
C ILE A 227 -4.62 12.69 2.45
N ALA A 228 -5.68 13.02 1.72
CA ALA A 228 -6.87 12.18 1.59
C ALA A 228 -6.69 11.20 0.43
N ASN A 229 -6.91 9.89 0.66
CA ASN A 229 -6.61 8.83 -0.27
C ASN A 229 -7.87 8.10 -0.75
N ASP A 230 -8.13 8.14 -2.04
CA ASP A 230 -9.27 7.57 -2.74
C ASP A 230 -10.65 8.05 -2.24
N TRP A 231 -11.72 7.58 -2.88
CA TRP A 231 -13.09 8.01 -2.62
C TRP A 231 -13.53 7.88 -1.15
N HIS A 232 -12.96 6.93 -0.42
CA HIS A 232 -13.26 6.69 0.99
C HIS A 232 -12.95 7.89 1.90
N SER A 233 -12.01 8.74 1.49
CA SER A 233 -11.63 9.96 2.21
C SER A 233 -12.02 11.25 1.48
N ALA A 234 -12.77 11.14 0.38
CA ALA A 234 -13.11 12.26 -0.49
C ALA A 234 -14.05 13.30 0.13
N LEU A 235 -14.77 12.95 1.21
CA LEU A 235 -15.59 13.93 1.96
C LEU A 235 -14.75 14.85 2.86
N LEU A 236 -13.51 14.49 3.18
CA LEU A 236 -12.67 15.25 4.10
C LEU A 236 -12.51 16.72 3.68
N PRO A 237 -12.14 17.06 2.43
CA PRO A 237 -12.02 18.46 2.00
C PRO A 237 -13.34 19.22 2.07
N ALA A 238 -14.47 18.58 1.74
CA ALA A 238 -15.79 19.18 1.84
C ALA A 238 -16.17 19.51 3.30
N TYR A 239 -15.96 18.57 4.23
CA TYR A 239 -16.16 18.79 5.66
C TYR A 239 -15.23 19.88 6.22
N LEU A 240 -13.95 19.85 5.85
CA LEU A 240 -12.98 20.86 6.26
C LEU A 240 -13.45 22.26 5.88
N LYS A 241 -13.89 22.47 4.63
CA LYS A 241 -14.33 23.77 4.11
C LYS A 241 -15.67 24.22 4.68
N SER A 242 -16.64 23.31 4.86
CA SER A 242 -18.01 23.67 5.26
C SER A 242 -18.24 23.68 6.78
N MET A 243 -17.54 22.81 7.53
CA MET A 243 -17.81 22.63 8.95
C MET A 243 -16.75 23.23 9.88
N TYR A 244 -15.47 23.24 9.47
CA TYR A 244 -14.36 23.65 10.31
C TYR A 244 -13.86 25.07 10.02
N LYS A 245 -13.52 25.39 8.77
CA LYS A 245 -12.99 26.70 8.39
C LYS A 245 -13.92 27.87 8.72
N PRO A 246 -15.26 27.79 8.54
CA PRO A 246 -16.18 28.84 8.93
C PRO A 246 -16.22 29.13 10.44
N ARG A 247 -15.84 28.12 11.25
CA ARG A 247 -15.73 28.28 12.73
C ARG A 247 -14.36 28.78 13.16
N GLY A 248 -13.48 29.12 12.22
CA GLY A 248 -12.12 29.57 12.48
C GLY A 248 -11.12 28.46 12.78
N ILE A 249 -11.54 27.18 12.67
CA ILE A 249 -10.71 25.98 12.88
C ILE A 249 -10.03 25.60 11.57
N TYR A 250 -8.75 25.20 11.59
CA TYR A 250 -8.00 24.79 10.39
C TYR A 250 -7.93 25.87 9.29
N ARG A 251 -7.85 27.15 9.67
CA ARG A 251 -7.87 28.27 8.70
C ARG A 251 -6.83 28.09 7.59
N ASN A 252 -5.62 27.64 7.94
CA ASN A 252 -4.48 27.48 7.04
C ASN A 252 -4.29 26.04 6.54
N ALA A 253 -5.01 25.07 7.08
CA ALA A 253 -4.88 23.68 6.67
C ALA A 253 -5.22 23.49 5.19
N LYS A 254 -4.49 22.59 4.54
CA LYS A 254 -4.59 22.26 3.12
C LYS A 254 -4.86 20.77 2.92
N VAL A 255 -5.44 20.43 1.78
CA VAL A 255 -5.72 19.04 1.40
C VAL A 255 -5.09 18.71 0.07
N ALA A 256 -4.27 17.66 0.05
CA ALA A 256 -3.88 16.95 -1.16
C ALA A 256 -4.77 15.69 -1.29
N PHE A 257 -5.49 15.56 -2.40
CA PHE A 257 -6.33 14.39 -2.68
C PHE A 257 -5.58 13.43 -3.61
N CYS A 258 -5.27 12.24 -3.12
CA CYS A 258 -4.52 11.21 -3.85
C CYS A 258 -5.46 10.15 -4.41
N ILE A 259 -5.44 9.97 -5.72
CA ILE A 259 -6.23 8.97 -6.44
C ILE A 259 -5.33 7.78 -6.78
N HIS A 260 -5.61 6.63 -6.17
CA HIS A 260 -4.89 5.39 -6.43
C HIS A 260 -5.52 4.60 -7.58
N ASN A 261 -6.84 4.68 -7.73
CA ASN A 261 -7.54 4.03 -8.83
C ASN A 261 -8.84 4.78 -9.17
N MET A 262 -8.89 5.35 -10.37
CA MET A 262 -10.03 6.13 -10.88
C MET A 262 -11.32 5.30 -11.06
N VAL A 263 -11.22 3.98 -11.12
CA VAL A 263 -12.38 3.09 -11.29
C VAL A 263 -13.31 3.12 -10.09
N TYR A 264 -12.77 3.32 -8.89
CA TYR A 264 -13.54 3.32 -7.65
C TYR A 264 -13.81 4.76 -7.20
N GLN A 265 -15.05 5.24 -7.36
CA GLN A 265 -15.37 6.66 -7.21
C GLN A 265 -16.34 6.99 -6.06
N GLY A 266 -16.96 5.98 -5.44
CA GLY A 266 -17.99 6.25 -4.42
C GLY A 266 -19.22 6.92 -5.02
N ARG A 267 -19.88 6.24 -5.95
CA ARG A 267 -21.11 6.70 -6.60
C ARG A 267 -22.31 6.17 -5.84
N PHE A 268 -23.25 7.07 -5.47
CA PHE A 268 -24.45 6.73 -4.71
C PHE A 268 -25.68 7.43 -5.30
N ALA A 269 -26.87 7.08 -4.82
CA ALA A 269 -28.09 7.73 -5.26
C ALA A 269 -28.07 9.23 -4.92
N LEU A 270 -28.67 10.07 -5.78
CA LEU A 270 -28.65 11.52 -5.60
C LEU A 270 -29.33 11.99 -4.30
N GLU A 271 -30.38 11.30 -3.87
CA GLU A 271 -31.12 11.53 -2.63
C GLU A 271 -30.29 11.25 -1.38
N ASP A 272 -29.25 10.42 -1.49
CA ASP A 272 -28.33 10.11 -0.39
C ASP A 272 -27.43 11.28 0.01
N TYR A 273 -27.41 12.37 -0.79
CA TYR A 273 -26.69 13.60 -0.41
C TYR A 273 -27.08 14.10 0.97
N SER A 274 -28.37 13.98 1.32
CA SER A 274 -28.88 14.40 2.64
C SER A 274 -28.24 13.66 3.82
N ARG A 275 -27.70 12.45 3.59
CA ARG A 275 -27.01 11.65 4.62
C ARG A 275 -25.60 12.14 4.94
N LEU A 276 -25.03 13.02 4.12
CA LEU A 276 -23.66 13.48 4.26
C LEU A 276 -23.50 14.62 5.28
N HIS A 277 -24.59 15.22 5.75
CA HIS A 277 -24.57 16.38 6.64
C HIS A 277 -23.74 17.55 6.05
N LEU A 278 -23.84 17.78 4.76
CA LEU A 278 -23.18 18.85 4.03
C LEU A 278 -24.19 19.93 3.59
N PRO A 279 -23.78 21.20 3.48
CA PRO A 279 -24.65 22.28 3.00
C PRO A 279 -25.05 22.08 1.54
N GLN A 280 -26.24 22.57 1.16
CA GLN A 280 -26.79 22.38 -0.18
C GLN A 280 -25.96 23.05 -1.29
N GLU A 281 -25.19 24.06 -0.93
CA GLU A 281 -24.27 24.80 -1.83
C GLU A 281 -23.17 23.92 -2.40
N LEU A 282 -22.79 22.85 -1.70
CA LEU A 282 -21.80 21.88 -2.16
C LEU A 282 -22.40 20.74 -3.02
N LYS A 283 -23.73 20.62 -3.06
CA LYS A 283 -24.36 19.53 -3.82
C LYS A 283 -23.95 19.47 -5.31
N PRO A 284 -23.76 20.60 -6.02
CA PRO A 284 -23.31 20.57 -7.42
C PRO A 284 -21.96 19.90 -7.64
N ASP A 285 -21.05 19.92 -6.63
CA ASP A 285 -19.73 19.30 -6.73
C ASP A 285 -19.80 17.76 -6.65
N PHE A 286 -20.87 17.26 -6.05
CA PHE A 286 -21.18 15.82 -6.00
C PHE A 286 -22.03 15.35 -7.18
N ASP A 287 -22.85 16.23 -7.75
CA ASP A 287 -23.84 15.88 -8.76
C ASP A 287 -23.19 15.33 -10.02
N PHE A 288 -23.60 14.15 -10.39
CA PHE A 288 -22.97 13.38 -11.45
C PHE A 288 -24.00 12.62 -12.26
N PHE A 289 -23.98 12.81 -13.57
CA PHE A 289 -24.82 12.08 -14.50
C PHE A 289 -23.90 11.26 -15.41
N ASP A 290 -23.93 9.96 -15.26
CA ASP A 290 -23.25 9.02 -16.15
C ASP A 290 -24.25 8.16 -16.93
N GLY A 291 -23.81 7.52 -17.97
CA GLY A 291 -24.63 6.60 -18.76
C GLY A 291 -24.89 5.26 -18.06
N HIS A 292 -24.26 4.97 -16.93
CA HIS A 292 -24.35 3.70 -16.25
C HIS A 292 -25.56 3.59 -15.32
N ASN A 293 -26.09 2.38 -15.16
CA ASN A 293 -27.28 2.12 -14.35
C ASN A 293 -26.98 1.85 -12.86
N LYS A 294 -25.72 1.85 -12.43
CA LYS A 294 -25.34 1.56 -11.05
C LYS A 294 -24.83 2.81 -10.32
N PRO A 295 -25.09 2.94 -8.99
CA PRO A 295 -26.00 2.09 -8.18
C PRO A 295 -27.47 2.29 -8.55
N VAL A 296 -27.80 3.38 -9.23
CA VAL A 296 -29.13 3.71 -9.76
C VAL A 296 -29.00 4.27 -11.17
N LYS A 297 -30.04 4.17 -11.95
CA LYS A 297 -30.10 4.75 -13.30
C LYS A 297 -30.17 6.27 -13.21
N GLY A 298 -29.36 6.97 -14.01
CA GLY A 298 -29.43 8.42 -14.15
C GLY A 298 -28.54 9.16 -13.15
N ARG A 299 -29.06 10.23 -12.58
CA ARG A 299 -28.31 11.18 -11.77
C ARG A 299 -27.90 10.61 -10.39
N LYS A 300 -26.67 10.87 -9.99
CA LYS A 300 -26.00 10.31 -8.80
C LYS A 300 -25.25 11.38 -8.03
N ILE A 301 -24.76 11.04 -6.87
CA ILE A 301 -23.62 11.74 -6.24
C ILE A 301 -22.35 10.92 -6.48
N ASN A 302 -21.24 11.63 -6.72
CA ASN A 302 -19.93 11.05 -6.90
C ASN A 302 -18.95 11.70 -5.90
N TRP A 303 -18.51 10.93 -4.91
CA TRP A 303 -17.65 11.43 -3.85
C TRP A 303 -16.26 11.81 -4.35
N MET A 304 -15.68 11.01 -5.26
CA MET A 304 -14.36 11.31 -5.85
C MET A 304 -14.40 12.63 -6.61
N LYS A 305 -15.48 12.91 -7.36
CA LYS A 305 -15.67 14.20 -8.04
C LYS A 305 -15.58 15.37 -7.04
N ALA A 306 -16.30 15.28 -5.93
CA ALA A 306 -16.25 16.30 -4.89
C ALA A 306 -14.86 16.40 -4.23
N GLY A 307 -14.23 15.26 -3.95
CA GLY A 307 -12.85 15.22 -3.45
C GLY A 307 -11.86 15.95 -4.36
N ILE A 308 -11.98 15.77 -5.68
CA ILE A 308 -11.17 16.48 -6.69
C ILE A 308 -11.44 17.98 -6.65
N LEU A 309 -12.71 18.40 -6.67
CA LEU A 309 -13.09 19.82 -6.75
C LEU A 309 -12.79 20.59 -5.45
N GLU A 310 -12.92 19.93 -4.31
CA GLU A 310 -12.79 20.56 -3.00
C GLU A 310 -11.37 20.54 -2.41
N SER A 311 -10.43 19.84 -3.04
CA SER A 311 -9.04 19.76 -2.59
C SER A 311 -8.17 20.91 -3.13
N ASP A 312 -7.07 21.20 -2.44
CA ASP A 312 -6.09 22.22 -2.86
C ASP A 312 -5.14 21.68 -3.93
N ARG A 313 -4.96 20.36 -4.00
CA ARG A 313 -4.12 19.67 -4.99
C ARG A 313 -4.62 18.26 -5.24
N VAL A 314 -4.63 17.83 -6.49
CA VAL A 314 -4.95 16.45 -6.88
C VAL A 314 -3.68 15.74 -7.32
N VAL A 315 -3.48 14.54 -6.78
CA VAL A 315 -2.28 13.72 -7.00
C VAL A 315 -2.69 12.32 -7.43
N THR A 316 -1.88 11.65 -8.22
CA THR A 316 -2.04 10.23 -8.52
C THR A 316 -0.68 9.52 -8.52
N VAL A 317 -0.70 8.20 -8.68
CA VAL A 317 0.41 7.31 -8.38
C VAL A 317 1.37 7.05 -9.54
N SER A 318 1.23 7.78 -10.65
CA SER A 318 2.13 7.69 -11.81
C SER A 318 1.95 8.90 -12.73
N PRO A 319 3.02 9.48 -13.30
CA PRO A 319 2.94 10.54 -14.28
C PRO A 319 2.20 10.12 -15.55
N PHE A 320 2.46 8.93 -16.05
CA PHE A 320 1.77 8.43 -17.25
C PHE A 320 0.29 8.16 -16.97
N TYR A 321 -0.05 7.63 -15.78
CA TYR A 321 -1.44 7.47 -15.37
C TYR A 321 -2.17 8.81 -15.27
N ALA A 322 -1.49 9.86 -14.78
CA ALA A 322 -2.06 11.21 -14.79
C ALA A 322 -2.42 11.69 -16.22
N GLN A 323 -1.59 11.36 -17.21
CA GLN A 323 -1.89 11.65 -18.62
C GLN A 323 -3.05 10.78 -19.16
N GLU A 324 -3.10 9.51 -18.78
CA GLU A 324 -4.19 8.60 -19.22
C GLU A 324 -5.56 9.06 -18.72
N VAL A 325 -5.70 9.42 -17.44
CA VAL A 325 -7.00 9.78 -16.85
C VAL A 325 -7.60 11.07 -17.42
N VAL A 326 -6.80 11.93 -18.03
CA VAL A 326 -7.30 13.13 -18.73
C VAL A 326 -7.51 12.89 -20.24
N SER A 327 -7.05 11.76 -20.78
CA SER A 327 -6.98 11.54 -22.23
C SER A 327 -8.32 11.17 -22.88
N SER A 328 -9.20 10.47 -22.17
CA SER A 328 -10.50 10.04 -22.68
C SER A 328 -11.48 9.72 -21.56
N VAL A 329 -12.76 9.59 -21.91
CA VAL A 329 -13.83 9.23 -20.97
C VAL A 329 -13.59 7.83 -20.36
N GLU A 330 -13.14 6.86 -21.16
CA GLU A 330 -12.89 5.49 -20.70
C GLU A 330 -11.71 5.44 -19.72
N ARG A 331 -10.62 6.15 -20.00
CA ARG A 331 -9.42 6.18 -19.14
C ARG A 331 -9.63 7.00 -17.88
N GLY A 332 -10.37 8.10 -17.97
CA GLY A 332 -10.75 8.95 -16.83
C GLY A 332 -11.99 8.47 -16.10
N VAL A 333 -12.60 7.38 -16.57
CA VAL A 333 -13.84 6.80 -15.99
C VAL A 333 -14.86 7.90 -15.74
N GLU A 334 -15.15 8.69 -16.81
CA GLU A 334 -16.14 9.79 -16.87
C GLU A 334 -15.77 11.03 -16.02
N LEU A 335 -14.60 11.07 -15.38
CA LEU A 335 -14.10 12.26 -14.65
C LEU A 335 -12.94 12.97 -15.37
N ASN A 336 -12.60 12.57 -16.59
CA ASN A 336 -11.51 13.16 -17.39
C ASN A 336 -11.59 14.69 -17.46
N ASP A 337 -12.77 15.26 -17.75
CA ASP A 337 -12.98 16.70 -17.85
C ASP A 337 -12.81 17.42 -16.51
N VAL A 338 -13.20 16.79 -15.41
CA VAL A 338 -13.04 17.33 -14.07
C VAL A 338 -11.55 17.39 -13.72
N VAL A 339 -10.84 16.28 -13.92
CA VAL A 339 -9.40 16.19 -13.65
C VAL A 339 -8.59 17.12 -14.57
N GLN A 340 -8.98 17.25 -15.84
CA GLN A 340 -8.32 18.16 -16.77
C GLN A 340 -8.41 19.63 -16.32
N ARG A 341 -9.57 20.05 -15.80
CA ARG A 341 -9.78 21.42 -15.31
C ARG A 341 -9.07 21.71 -13.99
N THR A 342 -9.03 20.76 -13.07
CA THR A 342 -8.37 20.93 -11.76
C THR A 342 -6.87 20.73 -11.83
N GLY A 343 -6.40 19.99 -12.83
CA GLY A 343 -5.04 19.48 -12.92
C GLY A 343 -4.80 18.29 -12.01
N ILE A 344 -3.85 17.44 -12.37
CA ILE A 344 -3.43 16.27 -11.60
C ILE A 344 -1.92 16.10 -11.73
N THR A 345 -1.25 15.75 -10.62
CA THR A 345 0.19 15.49 -10.59
C THR A 345 0.43 14.01 -10.31
N GLY A 346 1.21 13.35 -11.15
CA GLY A 346 1.59 11.94 -10.94
C GLY A 346 2.92 11.82 -10.20
N ILE A 347 2.98 10.98 -9.18
CA ILE A 347 4.20 10.61 -8.45
C ILE A 347 4.26 9.08 -8.36
N VAL A 348 5.28 8.47 -8.97
CA VAL A 348 5.46 7.01 -8.92
C VAL A 348 5.70 6.57 -7.46
N ASN A 349 5.05 5.48 -7.03
CA ASN A 349 5.24 4.91 -5.71
C ASN A 349 6.57 4.15 -5.60
N GLY A 350 7.13 4.10 -4.41
CA GLY A 350 8.13 3.12 -4.03
C GLY A 350 7.51 1.79 -3.60
N MET A 351 8.35 0.83 -3.25
CA MET A 351 7.97 -0.45 -2.64
C MET A 351 8.68 -0.64 -1.30
N ASP A 352 8.21 -1.61 -0.49
CA ASP A 352 8.94 -2.02 0.71
C ASP A 352 10.15 -2.89 0.32
N VAL A 353 11.31 -2.26 0.24
CA VAL A 353 12.57 -2.90 -0.13
C VAL A 353 13.18 -3.73 1.00
N LEU A 354 12.61 -3.74 2.19
CA LEU A 354 13.01 -4.59 3.30
C LEU A 354 12.25 -5.92 3.27
N GLU A 355 10.95 -5.88 3.00
CA GLU A 355 10.11 -7.07 2.82
C GLU A 355 10.50 -7.81 1.53
N TRP A 356 10.57 -7.08 0.41
CA TRP A 356 10.93 -7.62 -0.90
C TRP A 356 12.43 -7.46 -1.17
N ASN A 357 13.23 -8.31 -0.54
CA ASN A 357 14.69 -8.26 -0.64
C ASN A 357 15.32 -9.65 -0.87
N PRO A 358 15.85 -9.94 -2.07
CA PRO A 358 16.41 -11.25 -2.35
C PRO A 358 17.60 -11.63 -1.47
N THR A 359 18.25 -10.66 -0.79
CA THR A 359 19.37 -10.94 0.12
C THR A 359 18.93 -11.49 1.48
N THR A 360 17.67 -11.26 1.88
CA THR A 360 17.16 -11.62 3.21
C THR A 360 15.80 -12.31 3.17
N ASP A 361 15.29 -12.61 1.98
CA ASP A 361 13.99 -13.24 1.80
C ASP A 361 13.96 -14.66 2.39
N LYS A 362 13.09 -14.87 3.36
CA LYS A 362 12.92 -16.13 4.07
C LYS A 362 12.16 -17.21 3.28
N TYR A 363 11.52 -16.85 2.18
CA TYR A 363 10.70 -17.75 1.37
C TYR A 363 11.46 -18.39 0.21
N ILE A 364 12.68 -17.93 -0.06
CA ILE A 364 13.54 -18.50 -1.10
C ILE A 364 14.67 -19.30 -0.47
N GLY A 365 14.95 -20.47 -1.05
CA GLY A 365 15.96 -21.41 -0.50
C GLY A 365 17.41 -20.93 -0.64
N SER A 366 17.65 -19.90 -1.45
CA SER A 366 18.99 -19.37 -1.75
C SER A 366 18.91 -17.86 -1.88
N ASN A 367 19.42 -17.13 -0.89
CA ASN A 367 19.48 -15.67 -0.95
C ASN A 367 20.55 -15.20 -1.92
N TYR A 368 20.34 -14.06 -2.56
CA TYR A 368 21.25 -13.54 -3.58
C TYR A 368 21.16 -12.03 -3.72
N ASP A 369 22.15 -11.46 -4.35
CA ASP A 369 22.23 -10.07 -4.77
C ASP A 369 22.48 -9.96 -6.28
N ARG A 370 22.67 -8.73 -6.75
CA ARG A 370 22.96 -8.46 -8.17
C ARG A 370 24.20 -9.20 -8.69
N SER A 371 25.23 -9.42 -7.87
CA SER A 371 26.45 -10.08 -8.28
C SER A 371 26.33 -11.60 -8.37
N THR A 372 25.41 -12.19 -7.61
CA THR A 372 25.21 -13.64 -7.48
C THR A 372 23.93 -14.15 -8.15
N VAL A 373 23.09 -13.27 -8.70
CA VAL A 373 21.79 -13.61 -9.32
C VAL A 373 21.91 -14.67 -10.41
N ALA A 374 22.95 -14.64 -11.22
CA ALA A 374 23.17 -15.60 -12.32
C ALA A 374 23.34 -17.04 -11.84
N TYR A 375 23.84 -17.25 -10.61
CA TYR A 375 24.01 -18.56 -10.00
C TYR A 375 22.79 -18.98 -9.20
N ALA A 376 22.14 -18.07 -8.50
CA ALA A 376 21.03 -18.37 -7.59
C ALA A 376 19.71 -18.63 -8.32
N LYS A 377 19.35 -17.81 -9.33
CA LYS A 377 18.06 -17.93 -10.03
C LYS A 377 17.81 -19.32 -10.64
N PRO A 378 18.77 -19.99 -11.30
CA PRO A 378 18.54 -21.35 -11.80
C PRO A 378 18.17 -22.35 -10.71
N LEU A 379 18.77 -22.27 -9.52
CA LEU A 379 18.48 -23.15 -8.38
C LEU A 379 17.07 -22.85 -7.80
N ILE A 380 16.73 -21.57 -7.68
CA ILE A 380 15.40 -21.16 -7.20
C ILE A 380 14.32 -21.57 -8.21
N LYS A 381 14.59 -21.48 -9.52
CA LYS A 381 13.68 -21.96 -10.57
C LYS A 381 13.41 -23.45 -10.43
N GLU A 382 14.45 -24.28 -10.26
CA GLU A 382 14.30 -25.72 -10.04
C GLU A 382 13.45 -26.02 -8.79
N ALA A 383 13.71 -25.31 -7.69
CA ALA A 383 12.91 -25.43 -6.47
C ALA A 383 11.45 -25.01 -6.68
N LEU A 384 11.20 -23.92 -7.41
CA LEU A 384 9.86 -23.45 -7.76
C LEU A 384 9.11 -24.46 -8.65
N GLN A 385 9.79 -25.01 -9.68
CA GLN A 385 9.20 -26.02 -10.55
C GLN A 385 8.81 -27.28 -9.75
N ALA A 386 9.68 -27.74 -8.86
CA ALA A 386 9.40 -28.87 -7.97
C ALA A 386 8.23 -28.58 -7.02
N GLU A 387 8.18 -27.39 -6.40
CA GLU A 387 7.12 -26.98 -5.47
C GLU A 387 5.73 -27.02 -6.12
N VAL A 388 5.62 -26.57 -7.37
CA VAL A 388 4.34 -26.57 -8.08
C VAL A 388 4.10 -27.85 -8.91
N GLY A 389 5.04 -28.80 -8.89
CA GLY A 389 4.93 -30.08 -9.62
C GLY A 389 5.12 -29.98 -11.13
N LEU A 390 5.83 -28.97 -11.64
CA LEU A 390 6.29 -28.92 -13.03
C LEU A 390 7.54 -29.79 -13.23
N PRO A 391 7.81 -30.28 -14.44
CA PRO A 391 9.10 -30.87 -14.77
C PRO A 391 10.24 -29.89 -14.46
N VAL A 392 11.24 -30.38 -13.72
CA VAL A 392 12.39 -29.58 -13.30
C VAL A 392 13.38 -29.46 -14.44
N ASP A 393 13.55 -28.24 -14.95
CA ASP A 393 14.53 -27.91 -15.99
C ASP A 393 14.94 -26.43 -15.87
N ARG A 394 16.19 -26.20 -15.47
CA ARG A 394 16.74 -24.82 -15.33
C ARG A 394 16.87 -24.07 -16.65
N ASN A 395 16.91 -24.81 -17.78
CA ASN A 395 17.15 -24.21 -19.09
C ASN A 395 15.87 -23.82 -19.83
N ILE A 396 14.69 -24.19 -19.32
CA ILE A 396 13.42 -23.80 -19.91
C ILE A 396 13.02 -22.39 -19.42
N PRO A 397 12.61 -21.46 -20.31
CA PRO A 397 12.05 -20.19 -19.89
C PRO A 397 10.80 -20.40 -19.02
N LEU A 398 10.77 -19.77 -17.85
CA LEU A 398 9.65 -19.84 -16.91
C LEU A 398 9.00 -18.47 -16.78
N ILE A 399 7.72 -18.40 -17.10
CA ILE A 399 6.89 -17.19 -17.00
C ILE A 399 6.05 -17.27 -15.73
N GLY A 400 6.04 -16.18 -14.94
CA GLY A 400 5.15 -15.99 -13.81
C GLY A 400 4.05 -15.00 -14.13
N PHE A 401 2.87 -15.20 -13.56
CA PHE A 401 1.80 -14.20 -13.42
C PHE A 401 1.34 -14.22 -11.97
N ILE A 402 1.25 -13.04 -11.35
CA ILE A 402 0.73 -12.86 -9.99
C ILE A 402 -0.24 -11.69 -10.00
N GLY A 403 -1.51 -11.94 -9.66
CA GLY A 403 -2.51 -10.88 -9.62
C GLY A 403 -3.92 -11.37 -9.33
N ARG A 404 -4.85 -10.43 -9.16
CA ARG A 404 -6.27 -10.75 -9.11
C ARG A 404 -6.72 -11.31 -10.46
N LEU A 405 -7.52 -12.36 -10.43
CA LEU A 405 -8.07 -12.95 -11.64
C LEU A 405 -9.34 -12.19 -12.06
N GLU A 406 -9.11 -11.12 -12.82
CA GLU A 406 -10.13 -10.20 -13.30
C GLU A 406 -9.69 -9.53 -14.61
N GLU A 407 -10.62 -8.92 -15.32
CA GLU A 407 -10.39 -8.31 -16.65
C GLU A 407 -9.41 -7.14 -16.58
N GLN A 408 -9.42 -6.35 -15.51
CA GLN A 408 -8.45 -5.27 -15.31
C GLN A 408 -7.01 -5.78 -15.43
N LYS A 409 -6.73 -6.93 -14.83
CA LYS A 409 -5.39 -7.55 -14.84
C LYS A 409 -5.11 -8.36 -16.11
N GLY A 410 -6.06 -8.42 -17.04
CA GLY A 410 -5.93 -9.14 -18.30
C GLY A 410 -5.91 -10.66 -18.11
N SER A 411 -6.56 -11.19 -17.06
CA SER A 411 -6.61 -12.64 -16.81
C SER A 411 -7.35 -13.41 -17.89
N ASP A 412 -8.34 -12.79 -18.52
CA ASP A 412 -9.04 -13.28 -19.71
C ASP A 412 -8.12 -13.31 -20.93
N ILE A 413 -7.37 -12.24 -21.20
CA ILE A 413 -6.37 -12.18 -22.27
C ILE A 413 -5.31 -13.27 -22.05
N LEU A 414 -4.83 -13.42 -20.81
CA LEU A 414 -3.85 -14.43 -20.45
C LEU A 414 -4.36 -15.85 -20.74
N ALA A 415 -5.59 -16.16 -20.31
CA ALA A 415 -6.20 -17.48 -20.52
C ALA A 415 -6.31 -17.85 -22.01
N GLU A 416 -6.60 -16.87 -22.88
CA GLU A 416 -6.69 -17.05 -24.33
C GLU A 416 -5.31 -17.03 -25.02
N ALA A 417 -4.30 -16.36 -24.45
CA ALA A 417 -2.96 -16.27 -25.01
C ALA A 417 -2.13 -17.54 -24.76
N ILE A 418 -2.26 -18.18 -23.60
CA ILE A 418 -1.46 -19.35 -23.22
C ILE A 418 -1.53 -20.45 -24.27
N PRO A 419 -2.68 -20.89 -24.78
CA PRO A 419 -2.78 -21.91 -25.83
C PRO A 419 -1.98 -21.58 -27.10
N GLN A 420 -1.76 -20.29 -27.43
CA GLN A 420 -1.10 -19.86 -28.66
C GLN A 420 0.44 -19.85 -28.57
N PHE A 421 1.00 -19.85 -27.37
CA PHE A 421 2.46 -19.89 -27.20
C PHE A 421 2.98 -21.10 -26.41
N ILE A 422 2.14 -21.82 -25.66
CA ILE A 422 2.56 -22.93 -24.80
C ILE A 422 3.12 -24.12 -25.57
N GLY A 423 2.85 -24.22 -26.89
CA GLY A 423 3.48 -25.19 -27.80
C GLY A 423 5.00 -25.05 -27.88
N GLN A 424 5.56 -23.86 -27.60
CA GLN A 424 6.99 -23.61 -27.56
C GLN A 424 7.66 -24.26 -26.33
N ASN A 425 8.97 -24.16 -26.24
CA ASN A 425 9.72 -24.65 -25.08
C ASN A 425 9.64 -23.59 -23.94
N VAL A 426 8.54 -23.59 -23.21
CA VAL A 426 8.25 -22.62 -22.15
C VAL A 426 7.34 -23.24 -21.10
N GLN A 427 7.50 -22.80 -19.84
CA GLN A 427 6.59 -23.10 -18.74
C GLN A 427 5.96 -21.80 -18.20
N ILE A 428 4.76 -21.92 -17.60
CA ILE A 428 4.05 -20.80 -17.00
C ILE A 428 3.41 -21.19 -15.65
N ILE A 429 3.50 -20.29 -14.69
CA ILE A 429 2.83 -20.39 -13.38
C ILE A 429 1.95 -19.17 -13.20
N VAL A 430 0.66 -19.40 -12.97
CA VAL A 430 -0.35 -18.37 -12.71
C VAL A 430 -0.80 -18.48 -11.25
N LEU A 431 -0.56 -17.45 -10.47
CA LEU A 431 -0.98 -17.35 -9.07
C LEU A 431 -1.98 -16.19 -8.89
N GLY A 432 -3.17 -16.51 -8.41
CA GLY A 432 -4.16 -15.47 -8.11
C GLY A 432 -5.51 -16.03 -7.70
N THR A 433 -6.35 -15.15 -7.16
CA THR A 433 -7.77 -15.41 -6.88
C THR A 433 -8.62 -14.29 -7.47
N GLY A 434 -9.89 -14.54 -7.72
CA GLY A 434 -10.77 -13.52 -8.29
C GLY A 434 -12.12 -14.05 -8.73
N LYS A 435 -12.53 -13.74 -9.95
CA LYS A 435 -13.79 -14.23 -10.53
C LYS A 435 -13.74 -15.74 -10.71
N LYS A 436 -14.79 -16.42 -10.29
CA LYS A 436 -14.86 -17.90 -10.31
C LYS A 436 -14.69 -18.50 -11.69
N GLU A 437 -15.18 -17.82 -12.73
CA GLU A 437 -15.03 -18.22 -14.12
C GLU A 437 -13.56 -18.21 -14.54
N MET A 438 -12.81 -17.18 -14.17
CA MET A 438 -11.37 -17.06 -14.45
C MET A 438 -10.54 -18.07 -13.65
N GLU A 439 -10.88 -18.28 -12.37
CA GLU A 439 -10.24 -19.35 -11.58
C GLU A 439 -10.38 -20.71 -12.25
N LYS A 440 -11.58 -21.05 -12.75
CA LYS A 440 -11.82 -22.30 -13.50
C LYS A 440 -11.05 -22.36 -14.81
N GLN A 441 -10.95 -21.24 -15.54
CA GLN A 441 -10.18 -21.19 -16.79
C GLN A 441 -8.69 -21.48 -16.53
N ILE A 442 -8.13 -20.87 -15.48
CA ILE A 442 -6.72 -21.07 -15.10
C ILE A 442 -6.46 -22.51 -14.64
N GLN A 443 -7.36 -23.09 -13.83
CA GLN A 443 -7.27 -24.52 -13.43
C GLN A 443 -7.37 -25.46 -14.63
N LYS A 444 -8.18 -25.13 -15.63
CA LYS A 444 -8.31 -25.92 -16.86
C LYS A 444 -7.01 -25.92 -17.67
N LEU A 445 -6.24 -24.82 -17.67
CA LEU A 445 -4.94 -24.78 -18.35
C LEU A 445 -3.96 -25.79 -17.79
N GLU A 446 -3.95 -25.99 -16.47
CA GLU A 446 -3.12 -27.02 -15.83
C GLU A 446 -3.50 -28.42 -16.30
N ALA A 447 -4.79 -28.74 -16.40
CA ALA A 447 -5.27 -30.01 -16.89
C ALA A 447 -4.93 -30.25 -18.37
N LEU A 448 -4.97 -29.19 -19.21
CA LEU A 448 -4.64 -29.29 -20.63
C LEU A 448 -3.13 -29.37 -20.91
N TYR A 449 -2.31 -28.72 -20.08
CA TYR A 449 -0.86 -28.61 -20.28
C TYR A 449 -0.06 -29.04 -19.02
N PRO A 450 -0.24 -30.27 -18.52
CA PRO A 450 0.27 -30.70 -17.21
C PRO A 450 1.79 -30.65 -17.06
N GLN A 451 2.53 -30.64 -18.17
CA GLN A 451 3.98 -30.52 -18.16
C GLN A 451 4.48 -29.06 -18.30
N LYS A 452 3.58 -28.10 -18.54
CA LYS A 452 3.99 -26.75 -18.93
C LYS A 452 3.26 -25.64 -18.18
N ALA A 453 2.09 -25.88 -17.59
CA ALA A 453 1.29 -24.87 -16.93
C ALA A 453 0.88 -25.27 -15.52
N ARG A 454 0.84 -24.29 -14.59
CA ARG A 454 0.24 -24.43 -13.27
C ARG A 454 -0.64 -23.24 -12.95
N GLY A 455 -1.85 -23.56 -12.48
CA GLY A 455 -2.87 -22.58 -12.09
C GLY A 455 -3.16 -22.68 -10.60
N VAL A 456 -2.59 -21.78 -9.79
CA VAL A 456 -2.75 -21.77 -8.34
C VAL A 456 -3.78 -20.70 -7.96
N THR A 457 -5.05 -21.12 -7.77
CA THR A 457 -6.18 -20.24 -7.48
C THR A 457 -6.42 -20.09 -5.98
N LYS A 458 -5.37 -19.79 -5.23
CA LYS A 458 -5.40 -19.52 -3.80
C LYS A 458 -4.37 -18.47 -3.42
N PHE A 459 -4.63 -17.76 -2.32
CA PHE A 459 -3.63 -16.87 -1.76
C PHE A 459 -2.45 -17.64 -1.17
N ASN A 460 -1.23 -17.31 -1.60
CA ASN A 460 -0.02 -17.95 -1.11
C ASN A 460 1.17 -16.98 -1.21
N VAL A 461 1.52 -16.36 -0.07
CA VAL A 461 2.63 -15.39 0.02
C VAL A 461 3.97 -16.07 -0.30
N ALA A 462 4.24 -17.24 0.27
CA ALA A 462 5.50 -17.93 0.05
C ALA A 462 5.70 -18.25 -1.43
N LEU A 463 4.66 -18.77 -2.11
CA LEU A 463 4.71 -19.06 -3.53
C LEU A 463 4.87 -17.78 -4.36
N ALA A 464 4.26 -16.64 -3.95
CA ALA A 464 4.46 -15.37 -4.65
C ALA A 464 5.93 -14.93 -4.63
N HIS A 465 6.61 -15.03 -3.48
CA HIS A 465 8.05 -14.76 -3.39
C HIS A 465 8.87 -15.73 -4.24
N MET A 466 8.55 -17.02 -4.20
CA MET A 466 9.22 -18.01 -5.04
C MET A 466 9.03 -17.75 -6.53
N ILE A 467 7.83 -17.36 -6.99
CA ILE A 467 7.58 -17.02 -8.40
C ILE A 467 8.38 -15.77 -8.79
N VAL A 468 8.33 -14.71 -7.97
CA VAL A 468 9.09 -13.49 -8.24
C VAL A 468 10.60 -13.78 -8.32
N ALA A 469 11.13 -14.69 -7.49
CA ALA A 469 12.54 -15.01 -7.49
C ALA A 469 12.96 -16.04 -8.57
N GLY A 470 12.11 -17.04 -8.84
CA GLY A 470 12.45 -18.18 -9.68
C GLY A 470 12.02 -18.07 -11.15
N ALA A 471 11.01 -17.23 -11.47
CA ALA A 471 10.63 -17.00 -12.86
C ALA A 471 11.71 -16.19 -13.60
N ASP A 472 11.81 -16.36 -14.91
CA ASP A 472 12.65 -15.55 -15.79
C ASP A 472 11.91 -14.28 -16.21
N TYR A 473 10.61 -14.41 -16.46
CA TYR A 473 9.74 -13.33 -16.91
C TYR A 473 8.50 -13.21 -16.03
N MET A 474 8.04 -11.98 -15.82
CA MET A 474 6.77 -11.68 -15.16
C MET A 474 5.81 -11.06 -16.18
N LEU A 475 4.73 -11.76 -16.51
CA LEU A 475 3.74 -11.30 -17.48
C LEU A 475 2.67 -10.46 -16.80
N ILE A 476 2.46 -9.21 -17.28
CA ILE A 476 1.56 -8.21 -16.69
C ILE A 476 0.70 -7.60 -17.80
N PRO A 477 -0.31 -8.31 -18.30
CA PRO A 477 -1.15 -7.91 -19.43
C PRO A 477 -2.32 -7.03 -18.98
N SER A 478 -2.07 -6.09 -18.06
CA SER A 478 -3.12 -5.25 -17.47
C SER A 478 -3.70 -4.25 -18.47
N ARG A 479 -5.04 -4.18 -18.58
CA ARG A 479 -5.72 -3.16 -19.38
C ARG A 479 -5.49 -1.74 -18.82
N PHE A 480 -5.42 -1.63 -17.50
CA PHE A 480 -5.00 -0.43 -16.79
C PHE A 480 -4.33 -0.78 -15.47
N GLU A 481 -3.22 -0.10 -15.19
CA GLU A 481 -2.38 -0.33 -14.01
C GLU A 481 -1.89 1.03 -13.48
N PRO A 482 -2.61 1.67 -12.56
CA PRO A 482 -2.28 3.03 -12.10
C PRO A 482 -0.83 3.19 -11.67
N CYS A 483 -0.30 2.27 -10.88
CA CYS A 483 1.11 2.22 -10.49
C CYS A 483 1.73 0.87 -10.81
N GLY A 484 1.11 -0.21 -10.33
CA GLY A 484 1.72 -1.54 -10.29
C GLY A 484 2.80 -1.63 -9.21
N LEU A 485 2.87 -2.79 -8.58
CA LEU A 485 3.96 -3.14 -7.66
C LEU A 485 4.67 -4.42 -8.12
N ILE A 486 3.95 -5.29 -8.80
CA ILE A 486 4.49 -6.60 -9.19
C ILE A 486 5.69 -6.49 -10.15
N GLN A 487 5.71 -5.49 -11.06
CA GLN A 487 6.88 -5.24 -11.91
C GLN A 487 8.08 -4.76 -11.09
N LEU A 488 7.86 -3.98 -10.01
CA LEU A 488 8.93 -3.52 -9.13
C LEU A 488 9.52 -4.70 -8.34
N HIS A 489 8.65 -5.57 -7.80
CA HIS A 489 9.06 -6.81 -7.14
C HIS A 489 9.85 -7.71 -8.11
N ALA A 490 9.34 -7.92 -9.32
CA ALA A 490 9.99 -8.70 -10.35
C ALA A 490 11.40 -8.18 -10.67
N MET A 491 11.52 -6.88 -10.99
CA MET A 491 12.79 -6.26 -11.30
C MET A 491 13.78 -6.31 -10.13
N ARG A 492 13.32 -6.11 -8.90
CA ARG A 492 14.14 -6.22 -7.69
C ARG A 492 14.79 -7.59 -7.54
N TYR A 493 14.11 -8.65 -8.00
CA TYR A 493 14.58 -10.04 -7.98
C TYR A 493 15.23 -10.48 -9.29
N GLY A 494 15.44 -9.59 -10.24
CA GLY A 494 16.02 -9.92 -11.55
C GLY A 494 15.09 -10.73 -12.44
N THR A 495 13.79 -10.68 -12.21
CA THR A 495 12.76 -11.24 -13.10
C THR A 495 12.30 -10.15 -14.03
N VAL A 496 12.41 -10.40 -15.33
CA VAL A 496 12.17 -9.40 -16.37
C VAL A 496 10.68 -9.23 -16.65
N PRO A 497 10.09 -8.04 -16.49
CA PRO A 497 8.67 -7.83 -16.73
C PRO A 497 8.32 -7.74 -18.22
N LEU A 498 7.21 -8.38 -18.61
CA LEU A 498 6.53 -8.24 -19.89
C LEU A 498 5.22 -7.50 -19.62
N VAL A 499 5.10 -6.23 -20.03
CA VAL A 499 4.06 -5.32 -19.56
C VAL A 499 3.20 -4.72 -20.67
N ALA A 500 1.90 -4.55 -20.41
CA ALA A 500 1.09 -3.65 -21.23
C ALA A 500 1.53 -2.19 -20.99
N SER A 501 1.45 -1.35 -22.03
CA SER A 501 1.88 0.06 -21.96
C SER A 501 0.77 0.93 -21.35
N THR A 502 0.61 0.87 -20.02
CA THR A 502 -0.40 1.63 -19.28
C THR A 502 0.14 2.07 -17.91
N GLY A 503 -0.26 3.25 -17.47
CA GLY A 503 -0.01 3.80 -16.14
C GLY A 503 1.43 3.65 -15.68
N GLY A 504 1.63 3.22 -14.43
CA GLY A 504 2.96 3.08 -13.83
C GLY A 504 3.87 2.04 -14.49
N LEU A 505 3.34 1.14 -15.31
CA LEU A 505 4.15 0.20 -16.10
C LEU A 505 5.01 0.95 -17.13
N VAL A 506 4.48 2.02 -17.73
CA VAL A 506 5.24 2.88 -18.66
C VAL A 506 6.30 3.67 -17.93
N ASP A 507 6.00 4.15 -16.72
CA ASP A 507 6.95 4.98 -15.94
C ASP A 507 8.09 4.16 -15.34
N THR A 508 7.93 2.84 -15.17
CA THR A 508 8.86 2.00 -14.39
C THR A 508 9.60 0.95 -15.22
N VAL A 509 9.07 0.55 -16.37
CA VAL A 509 9.69 -0.43 -17.26
C VAL A 509 10.19 0.25 -18.53
N GLN A 510 11.45 0.05 -18.89
CA GLN A 510 12.07 0.59 -20.08
C GLN A 510 12.24 -0.51 -21.14
N GLU A 511 11.63 -0.29 -22.32
CA GLU A 511 11.68 -1.24 -23.45
C GLU A 511 13.12 -1.63 -23.82
N GLY A 512 13.37 -2.94 -23.84
CA GLY A 512 14.68 -3.49 -24.20
C GLY A 512 15.78 -3.30 -23.17
N TYR A 513 15.54 -2.52 -22.09
CA TYR A 513 16.54 -2.26 -21.05
C TYR A 513 16.19 -2.93 -19.71
N THR A 514 14.95 -2.82 -19.23
CA THR A 514 14.49 -3.48 -18.00
C THR A 514 13.30 -4.41 -18.24
N GLY A 515 12.75 -4.47 -19.44
CA GLY A 515 11.62 -5.34 -19.77
C GLY A 515 11.15 -5.17 -21.20
N PHE A 516 9.97 -5.71 -21.49
CA PHE A 516 9.35 -5.64 -22.80
C PHE A 516 7.94 -5.08 -22.70
N HIS A 517 7.61 -4.15 -23.59
CA HIS A 517 6.27 -3.59 -23.73
C HIS A 517 5.45 -4.34 -24.78
N MET A 518 4.21 -4.66 -24.43
CA MET A 518 3.22 -5.28 -25.33
C MET A 518 2.41 -4.25 -26.14
N GLY A 519 2.60 -2.96 -25.88
CA GLY A 519 1.75 -1.92 -26.42
C GLY A 519 0.56 -1.59 -25.51
N ARG A 520 -0.24 -0.61 -25.95
CA ARG A 520 -1.41 -0.13 -25.21
C ARG A 520 -2.60 -1.03 -25.49
N PHE A 521 -3.22 -1.53 -24.44
CA PHE A 521 -4.40 -2.39 -24.53
C PHE A 521 -5.71 -1.60 -24.52
N SER A 522 -6.76 -2.20 -25.09
CA SER A 522 -8.12 -1.70 -25.00
C SER A 522 -8.54 -1.57 -23.52
N ALA A 523 -9.20 -0.48 -23.18
CA ALA A 523 -9.78 -0.31 -21.84
C ALA A 523 -11.12 -1.08 -21.67
N ASN A 524 -11.70 -1.58 -22.79
CA ASN A 524 -12.92 -2.36 -22.74
C ASN A 524 -12.68 -3.71 -22.05
N CYS A 525 -13.46 -3.97 -21.01
CA CYS A 525 -13.40 -5.21 -20.23
C CYS A 525 -14.48 -6.24 -20.62
N ASP A 526 -15.36 -5.92 -21.60
CA ASP A 526 -16.47 -6.80 -21.98
C ASP A 526 -16.05 -7.94 -22.91
N ALA A 527 -14.92 -7.76 -23.63
CA ALA A 527 -14.38 -8.76 -24.55
C ALA A 527 -12.87 -8.66 -24.67
N VAL A 528 -12.21 -9.76 -25.04
CA VAL A 528 -10.79 -9.77 -25.39
C VAL A 528 -10.61 -9.20 -26.81
N ASP A 529 -9.80 -8.15 -26.92
CA ASP A 529 -9.42 -7.60 -28.21
C ASP A 529 -8.39 -8.53 -28.88
N PRO A 530 -8.62 -8.97 -30.12
CA PRO A 530 -7.66 -9.82 -30.85
C PRO A 530 -6.27 -9.18 -31.00
N THR A 531 -6.18 -7.85 -31.06
CA THR A 531 -4.91 -7.12 -31.14
C THR A 531 -4.12 -7.23 -29.84
N ASP A 532 -4.80 -7.10 -28.69
CA ASP A 532 -4.20 -7.25 -27.35
C ASP A 532 -3.70 -8.67 -27.15
N LEU A 533 -4.52 -9.65 -27.55
CA LEU A 533 -4.16 -11.06 -27.51
C LEU A 533 -2.89 -11.35 -28.35
N GLN A 534 -2.85 -10.85 -29.58
CA GLN A 534 -1.69 -11.03 -30.47
C GLN A 534 -0.45 -10.33 -29.91
N ALA A 535 -0.60 -9.19 -29.27
CA ALA A 535 0.49 -8.43 -28.64
C ALA A 535 1.13 -9.23 -27.49
N VAL A 536 0.33 -9.88 -26.65
CA VAL A 536 0.84 -10.81 -25.61
C VAL A 536 1.64 -11.93 -26.25
N VAL A 537 1.06 -12.63 -27.22
CA VAL A 537 1.71 -13.78 -27.89
C VAL A 537 3.03 -13.38 -28.54
N THR A 538 3.06 -12.27 -29.25
CA THR A 538 4.24 -11.76 -29.93
C THR A 538 5.34 -11.39 -28.93
N THR A 539 4.99 -10.70 -27.84
CA THR A 539 5.97 -10.29 -26.83
C THR A 539 6.53 -11.48 -26.05
N VAL A 540 5.69 -12.48 -25.73
CA VAL A 540 6.15 -13.72 -25.10
C VAL A 540 7.12 -14.47 -26.03
N LYS A 541 6.84 -14.57 -27.32
CA LYS A 541 7.75 -15.19 -28.29
C LYS A 541 9.09 -14.46 -28.35
N ARG A 542 9.08 -13.14 -28.42
CA ARG A 542 10.29 -12.29 -28.37
C ARG A 542 11.09 -12.52 -27.08
N ALA A 543 10.43 -12.62 -25.94
CA ALA A 543 11.08 -12.91 -24.67
C ALA A 543 11.75 -14.30 -24.67
N ILE A 544 11.07 -15.33 -25.19
CA ILE A 544 11.61 -16.69 -25.33
C ILE A 544 12.86 -16.69 -26.24
N GLU A 545 12.83 -15.98 -27.37
CA GLU A 545 13.97 -15.84 -28.30
C GLU A 545 15.16 -15.10 -27.65
N THR A 546 14.87 -14.16 -26.72
CA THR A 546 15.91 -13.43 -26.00
C THR A 546 16.52 -14.24 -24.85
N TYR A 547 15.81 -15.26 -24.35
CA TYR A 547 16.21 -16.04 -23.19
C TYR A 547 17.61 -16.67 -23.37
N GLY A 548 18.45 -16.56 -22.32
CA GLY A 548 19.83 -17.11 -22.31
C GLY A 548 20.85 -16.30 -23.12
N THR A 549 20.44 -15.27 -23.86
CA THR A 549 21.34 -14.39 -24.62
C THR A 549 22.12 -13.42 -23.71
N PRO A 550 23.19 -12.79 -24.19
CA PRO A 550 23.84 -11.69 -23.46
C PRO A 550 22.88 -10.56 -23.11
N ALA A 551 21.95 -10.21 -24.01
CA ALA A 551 20.96 -9.14 -23.80
C ALA A 551 20.03 -9.45 -22.61
N SER A 552 19.56 -10.72 -22.45
CA SER A 552 18.73 -11.07 -21.30
C SER A 552 19.49 -10.99 -19.98
N ARG A 553 20.77 -11.37 -19.97
CA ARG A 553 21.62 -11.23 -18.77
C ARG A 553 21.85 -9.76 -18.38
N GLU A 554 22.07 -8.90 -19.36
CA GLU A 554 22.21 -7.47 -19.15
C GLU A 554 20.89 -6.87 -18.62
N MET A 555 19.75 -7.25 -19.18
CA MET A 555 18.42 -6.81 -18.72
C MET A 555 18.15 -7.19 -17.26
N ILE A 556 18.52 -8.40 -16.83
CA ILE A 556 18.46 -8.83 -15.42
C ILE A 556 19.30 -7.91 -14.53
N GLN A 557 20.53 -7.58 -14.94
CA GLN A 557 21.41 -6.67 -14.21
C GLN A 557 20.85 -5.26 -14.12
N ASN A 558 20.24 -4.76 -15.18
CA ASN A 558 19.60 -3.46 -15.25
C ASN A 558 18.36 -3.39 -14.36
N CYS A 559 17.54 -4.44 -14.31
CA CYS A 559 16.41 -4.55 -13.40
C CYS A 559 16.85 -4.40 -11.93
N MET A 560 17.86 -5.18 -11.52
CA MET A 560 18.34 -5.18 -10.13
C MET A 560 19.13 -3.92 -9.74
N ALA A 561 19.56 -3.12 -10.72
CA ALA A 561 20.26 -1.86 -10.50
C ALA A 561 19.33 -0.68 -10.15
N GLN A 562 18.03 -0.83 -10.37
CA GLN A 562 17.05 0.24 -10.11
C GLN A 562 16.84 0.43 -8.61
N ASP A 563 16.66 1.68 -8.18
CA ASP A 563 16.22 2.02 -6.83
C ASP A 563 14.68 2.14 -6.80
N PHE A 564 14.03 1.17 -6.18
CA PHE A 564 12.57 1.13 -6.00
C PHE A 564 12.14 1.57 -4.61
N SER A 565 13.04 2.08 -3.79
CA SER A 565 12.71 2.56 -2.44
C SER A 565 11.80 3.79 -2.47
N TRP A 566 11.27 4.13 -1.30
CA TRP A 566 10.47 5.35 -1.12
C TRP A 566 11.31 6.65 -1.05
N LYS A 567 12.62 6.59 -1.21
CA LYS A 567 13.52 7.76 -1.06
C LYS A 567 13.15 8.89 -2.03
N GLU A 568 13.19 8.64 -3.33
CA GLU A 568 12.87 9.64 -4.36
C GLU A 568 11.36 9.98 -4.41
N PRO A 569 10.42 9.02 -4.30
CA PRO A 569 9.00 9.36 -4.18
C PRO A 569 8.70 10.28 -2.99
N ALA A 570 9.25 10.03 -1.81
CA ALA A 570 9.03 10.87 -0.64
C ALA A 570 9.53 12.30 -0.83
N LYS A 571 10.67 12.50 -1.50
CA LYS A 571 11.19 13.82 -1.85
C LYS A 571 10.26 14.57 -2.81
N LYS A 572 9.72 13.88 -3.81
CA LYS A 572 8.72 14.47 -4.73
C LYS A 572 7.43 14.85 -4.00
N TRP A 573 6.96 13.99 -3.10
CA TRP A 573 5.82 14.28 -2.23
C TRP A 573 6.09 15.48 -1.33
N GLU A 574 7.24 15.55 -0.67
CA GLU A 574 7.63 16.68 0.17
C GLU A 574 7.57 18.00 -0.60
N ASN A 575 8.16 18.06 -1.79
CA ASN A 575 8.17 19.26 -2.64
C ASN A 575 6.73 19.70 -3.01
N LEU A 576 5.87 18.74 -3.35
CA LEU A 576 4.47 19.01 -3.66
C LEU A 576 3.73 19.56 -2.43
N LEU A 577 3.90 18.94 -1.27
CA LEU A 577 3.21 19.35 -0.03
C LEU A 577 3.70 20.71 0.48
N LEU A 578 4.99 21.03 0.34
CA LEU A 578 5.54 22.35 0.64
C LEU A 578 4.94 23.43 -0.25
N SER A 579 4.66 23.12 -1.52
CA SER A 579 4.02 24.07 -2.45
C SER A 579 2.61 24.51 -2.04
N LEU A 580 1.97 23.83 -1.10
CA LEU A 580 0.68 24.20 -0.53
C LEU A 580 0.75 25.38 0.43
N GLY A 581 1.94 25.72 0.93
CA GLY A 581 2.20 26.93 1.71
C GLY A 581 1.52 26.97 3.09
N VAL A 582 1.35 25.82 3.76
CA VAL A 582 0.82 25.78 5.14
C VAL A 582 1.81 26.45 6.08
N ALA A 583 1.30 27.28 6.98
CA ALA A 583 2.12 28.03 7.94
C ALA A 583 3.04 27.11 8.76
N GLY A 584 4.28 27.52 8.92
CA GLY A 584 5.29 26.76 9.67
C GLY A 584 5.90 25.57 8.91
N SER A 585 5.43 25.28 7.70
CA SER A 585 6.02 24.21 6.86
C SER A 585 7.45 24.53 6.46
N ARG A 586 8.34 23.56 6.61
CA ARG A 586 9.75 23.65 6.21
C ARG A 586 10.18 22.37 5.51
N PRO A 587 11.16 22.43 4.59
CA PRO A 587 11.79 21.25 4.04
C PRO A 587 12.35 20.35 5.15
N GLY A 588 12.28 19.06 4.93
CA GLY A 588 12.95 18.08 5.75
C GLY A 588 14.46 18.02 5.46
N PHE A 589 15.11 17.07 6.04
CA PHE A 589 16.53 16.75 5.80
C PHE A 589 16.63 15.48 4.93
N GLU A 590 17.82 15.16 4.45
CA GLU A 590 18.09 13.88 3.81
C GLU A 590 17.85 12.78 4.85
N GLY A 591 16.77 12.00 4.65
CA GLY A 591 16.28 11.03 5.62
C GLY A 591 17.24 9.84 5.75
N ASN A 592 17.39 9.33 6.96
CA ASN A 592 18.00 8.04 7.22
C ASN A 592 17.12 6.90 6.67
N GLU A 593 17.67 5.70 6.62
CA GLU A 593 16.90 4.51 6.26
C GLU A 593 15.70 4.34 7.18
N ILE A 594 14.57 3.92 6.60
CA ILE A 594 13.35 3.63 7.35
C ILE A 594 13.61 2.40 8.23
N ALA A 595 13.41 2.55 9.55
CA ALA A 595 13.56 1.43 10.47
C ALA A 595 12.61 0.27 10.15
N PRO A 596 13.06 -0.99 10.21
CA PRO A 596 12.18 -2.15 10.05
C PRO A 596 11.13 -2.20 11.16
N PHE A 597 9.94 -2.73 10.88
CA PHE A 597 8.87 -2.88 11.88
C PHE A 597 9.30 -3.64 13.14
N ALA A 598 10.20 -4.63 13.00
CA ALA A 598 10.65 -5.47 14.11
C ALA A 598 11.50 -4.72 15.14
N VAL A 599 12.16 -3.63 14.77
CA VAL A 599 13.07 -2.88 15.67
C VAL A 599 12.30 -2.00 16.66
N GLU A 600 11.09 -1.58 16.32
CA GLU A 600 10.30 -0.66 17.15
C GLU A 600 9.47 -1.36 18.25
N ASN A 601 9.42 -2.69 18.26
CA ASN A 601 8.70 -3.46 19.28
C ASN A 601 9.47 -3.65 20.60
N ILE A 602 10.69 -3.12 20.72
CA ILE A 602 11.57 -3.37 21.87
C ILE A 602 11.48 -2.27 22.94
N ALA A 603 10.79 -1.20 22.70
CA ALA A 603 10.71 -0.10 23.66
C ALA A 603 9.28 0.14 24.13
N ASN A 604 8.89 -0.51 25.13
CA ASN A 604 8.45 -0.11 26.48
C ASN A 604 7.31 -0.97 27.03
N PRO A 605 7.50 -1.40 28.27
CA PRO A 605 6.41 -1.98 29.05
C PRO A 605 5.37 -0.93 29.42
#